data_e5a2bb114b7226bd0b1d608d9bd6f414
#
_entry.id   e5a2bb114b7226bd0b1d608d9bd6f414
#
_cell.length_a   1.000
_cell.length_b   1.000
_cell.length_c   1.000
_cell.angle_alpha   90.00
_cell.angle_beta   90.00
_cell.angle_gamma   90.00
#
_symmetry.space_group_name_H-M   'P 1'
#
loop_
_entity.id
_entity.type
_entity.pdbx_description
1 polymer ?
#
loop_
_entity_poly.entity_id
_entity_poly.type
_entity_poly.pdbx_seq_one_letter_code
_entity_poly.pdbx_strand_id
1 'polypeptide(L)'
;FFIVSARVHGREETLRRIVREGHTVGIHSATHVYSQIYASDEALLADVAECADCIRRVTGVTPRVYRFPGGGSAARERQTQLLSDRGLKVVRWNAVCGDEEIRNADAETLVRESIRTAGKKNTVVLLLHDSAPHAATAEALPAIIAHFRAAGYVFCAY
;
A
#
# COMPACT_ATOMS: atom_id res chain seq x y z
N PHE A 1 -1.14 -5.45 -1.07
CA PHE A 1 -0.12 -5.04 -0.09
C PHE A 1 1.04 -4.37 -0.81
N PHE A 2 1.55 -3.23 -0.30
CA PHE A 2 2.69 -2.51 -0.86
C PHE A 2 3.92 -2.75 0.01
N ILE A 3 4.94 -3.35 -0.57
CA ILE A 3 6.05 -3.97 0.14
C ILE A 3 7.24 -3.02 0.27
N VAL A 4 7.79 -2.93 1.48
CA VAL A 4 9.12 -2.37 1.74
C VAL A 4 10.10 -3.53 1.86
N SER A 5 10.98 -3.73 0.86
CA SER A 5 11.79 -4.94 0.78
C SER A 5 12.81 -5.10 1.92
N ALA A 6 13.31 -4.00 2.49
CA ALA A 6 14.17 -4.04 3.69
C ALA A 6 13.48 -4.67 4.92
N ARG A 7 12.14 -4.80 4.90
CA ARG A 7 11.35 -5.39 5.99
C ARG A 7 10.91 -6.82 5.72
N VAL A 8 11.31 -7.42 4.60
CA VAL A 8 10.88 -8.77 4.20
C VAL A 8 11.67 -9.86 4.92
N HIS A 9 12.93 -9.59 5.28
CA HIS A 9 13.76 -10.58 5.97
C HIS A 9 13.08 -11.12 7.23
N GLY A 10 13.00 -12.45 7.33
CA GLY A 10 12.30 -13.16 8.41
C GLY A 10 10.76 -13.15 8.27
N ARG A 11 10.21 -12.58 7.19
CA ARG A 11 8.77 -12.52 6.90
C ARG A 11 8.42 -13.07 5.51
N GLU A 12 9.33 -13.79 4.89
CA GLU A 12 9.17 -14.32 3.53
C GLU A 12 7.94 -15.21 3.40
N GLU A 13 7.65 -16.00 4.43
CA GLU A 13 6.45 -16.86 4.42
C GLU A 13 5.14 -16.05 4.49
N THR A 14 5.14 -14.96 5.25
CA THR A 14 3.99 -14.02 5.26
C THR A 14 3.76 -13.44 3.87
N LEU A 15 4.83 -13.03 3.17
CA LEU A 15 4.73 -12.49 1.82
C LEU A 15 4.23 -13.55 0.82
N ARG A 16 4.68 -14.80 0.91
CA ARG A 16 4.15 -15.91 0.10
C ARG A 16 2.68 -16.19 0.40
N ARG A 17 2.29 -16.12 1.68
CA ARG A 17 0.90 -16.31 2.11
C ARG A 17 -0.03 -15.25 1.51
N ILE A 18 0.37 -13.98 1.50
CA ILE A 18 -0.39 -12.88 0.88
C ILE A 18 -0.74 -13.25 -0.58
N VAL A 19 0.23 -13.75 -1.32
CA VAL A 19 0.03 -14.15 -2.72
C VAL A 19 -0.87 -15.39 -2.83
N ARG A 20 -0.63 -16.43 -2.00
CA ARG A 20 -1.45 -17.66 -2.02
C ARG A 20 -2.91 -17.40 -1.69
N GLU A 21 -3.20 -16.41 -0.85
CA GLU A 21 -4.56 -16.02 -0.48
C GLU A 21 -5.23 -15.08 -1.52
N GLY A 22 -4.58 -14.86 -2.67
CA GLY A 22 -5.15 -14.12 -3.79
C GLY A 22 -5.03 -12.59 -3.68
N HIS A 23 -4.20 -12.09 -2.76
CA HIS A 23 -3.96 -10.66 -2.64
C HIS A 23 -2.86 -10.20 -3.60
N THR A 24 -2.98 -8.97 -4.09
CA THR A 24 -1.93 -8.35 -4.90
C THR A 24 -0.78 -7.86 -4.03
N VAL A 25 0.45 -8.19 -4.43
CA VAL A 25 1.66 -7.58 -3.91
C VAL A 25 2.16 -6.51 -4.87
N GLY A 26 2.45 -5.34 -4.35
CA GLY A 26 2.95 -4.18 -5.08
C GLY A 26 4.24 -3.65 -4.48
N ILE A 27 4.92 -2.82 -5.25
CA ILE A 27 6.16 -2.17 -4.86
C ILE A 27 5.83 -0.92 -4.04
N HIS A 28 6.47 -0.74 -2.88
CA HIS A 28 6.46 0.52 -2.16
C HIS A 28 7.83 1.17 -2.18
N SER A 29 8.85 0.49 -1.71
CA SER A 29 10.24 0.93 -1.72
C SER A 29 11.18 -0.20 -1.34
N ALA A 30 12.46 -0.07 -1.63
CA ALA A 30 13.49 -0.91 -1.04
C ALA A 30 13.74 -0.49 0.42
N THR A 31 13.98 0.79 0.68
CA THR A 31 14.47 1.31 1.96
C THR A 31 13.44 2.09 2.77
N HIS A 32 12.47 2.74 2.11
CA HIS A 32 11.55 3.75 2.65
C HIS A 32 12.24 5.03 3.16
N VAL A 33 13.44 5.32 2.68
CA VAL A 33 14.20 6.53 3.02
C VAL A 33 14.02 7.58 1.94
N TYR A 34 13.20 8.59 2.19
CA TYR A 34 12.77 9.59 1.20
C TYR A 34 13.92 10.33 0.52
N SER A 35 14.96 10.70 1.27
CA SER A 35 16.15 11.37 0.73
C SER A 35 16.94 10.50 -0.25
N GLN A 36 16.86 9.18 -0.15
CA GLN A 36 17.47 8.25 -1.09
C GLN A 36 16.58 8.02 -2.29
N ILE A 37 15.32 7.67 -2.07
CA ILE A 37 14.34 7.36 -3.14
C ILE A 37 14.18 8.53 -4.10
N TYR A 38 14.14 9.75 -3.57
CA TYR A 38 13.82 10.96 -4.33
C TYR A 38 15.02 11.84 -4.64
N ALA A 39 16.24 11.31 -4.52
CA ALA A 39 17.46 12.04 -4.88
C ALA A 39 17.55 12.32 -6.39
N SER A 40 17.10 11.37 -7.21
CA SER A 40 17.00 11.51 -8.68
C SER A 40 16.01 10.48 -9.25
N ASP A 41 15.71 10.57 -10.54
CA ASP A 41 14.90 9.55 -11.24
C ASP A 41 15.60 8.19 -11.26
N GLU A 42 16.93 8.17 -11.43
CA GLU A 42 17.74 6.95 -11.40
C GLU A 42 17.68 6.29 -10.01
N ALA A 43 17.74 7.09 -8.93
CA ALA A 43 17.61 6.60 -7.57
C ALA A 43 16.23 5.98 -7.32
N LEU A 44 15.16 6.63 -7.78
CA LEU A 44 13.81 6.08 -7.72
C LEU A 44 13.72 4.74 -8.47
N LEU A 45 14.24 4.67 -9.68
CA LEU A 45 14.20 3.46 -10.50
C LEU A 45 15.01 2.31 -9.88
N ALA A 46 16.16 2.61 -9.28
CA ALA A 46 16.97 1.62 -8.59
C ALA A 46 16.24 1.06 -7.36
N ASP A 47 15.64 1.92 -6.53
CA ASP A 47 14.83 1.53 -5.37
C ASP A 47 13.64 0.64 -5.77
N VAL A 48 12.94 1.01 -6.83
CA VAL A 48 11.82 0.25 -7.39
C VAL A 48 12.29 -1.13 -7.89
N ALA A 49 13.39 -1.18 -8.63
CA ALA A 49 13.94 -2.44 -9.17
C ALA A 49 14.37 -3.38 -8.05
N GLU A 50 15.07 -2.89 -7.05
CA GLU A 50 15.49 -3.68 -5.88
C GLU A 50 14.29 -4.29 -5.14
N CYS A 51 13.25 -3.49 -4.89
CA CYS A 51 12.03 -3.99 -4.24
C CYS A 51 11.30 -5.01 -5.11
N ALA A 52 11.19 -4.77 -6.42
CA ALA A 52 10.56 -5.69 -7.36
C ALA A 52 11.30 -7.04 -7.42
N ASP A 53 12.63 -7.02 -7.44
CA ASP A 53 13.47 -8.21 -7.43
C ASP A 53 13.33 -9.01 -6.12
N CYS A 54 13.22 -8.34 -4.99
CA CYS A 54 12.94 -8.99 -3.71
C CYS A 54 11.58 -9.71 -3.74
N ILE A 55 10.51 -9.04 -4.18
CA ILE A 55 9.17 -9.64 -4.31
C ILE A 55 9.23 -10.86 -5.21
N ARG A 56 9.83 -10.72 -6.40
CA ARG A 56 9.94 -11.81 -7.38
C ARG A 56 10.73 -13.01 -6.84
N ARG A 57 11.85 -12.76 -6.17
CA ARG A 57 12.69 -13.81 -5.57
C ARG A 57 11.95 -14.61 -4.50
N VAL A 58 11.15 -13.92 -3.68
CA VAL A 58 10.42 -14.55 -2.55
C VAL A 58 9.15 -15.26 -3.02
N THR A 59 8.40 -14.67 -3.94
CA THR A 59 7.05 -15.13 -4.29
C THR A 59 6.91 -15.75 -5.67
N GLY A 60 7.88 -15.56 -6.57
CA GLY A 60 7.78 -15.89 -7.99
C GLY A 60 6.94 -14.91 -8.81
N VAL A 61 6.28 -13.92 -8.17
CA VAL A 61 5.39 -12.95 -8.83
C VAL A 61 6.17 -11.71 -9.25
N THR A 62 5.98 -11.25 -10.48
CA THR A 62 6.47 -9.94 -10.95
C THR A 62 5.43 -8.87 -10.62
N PRO A 63 5.70 -7.95 -9.67
CA PRO A 63 4.73 -6.93 -9.30
C PRO A 63 4.49 -5.93 -10.45
N ARG A 64 3.25 -5.48 -10.61
CA ARG A 64 2.83 -4.53 -11.67
C ARG A 64 2.26 -3.23 -11.11
N VAL A 65 2.16 -3.12 -9.80
CA VAL A 65 1.61 -1.93 -9.13
C VAL A 65 2.66 -1.31 -8.21
N TYR A 66 2.64 0.01 -8.15
CA TYR A 66 3.54 0.81 -7.31
C TYR A 66 2.75 1.85 -6.51
N ARG A 67 3.16 2.11 -5.28
CA ARG A 67 2.67 3.22 -4.47
C ARG A 67 3.85 4.04 -3.96
N PHE A 68 3.79 5.36 -4.16
CA PHE A 68 4.83 6.27 -3.68
C PHE A 68 4.89 6.31 -2.15
N PRO A 69 6.06 6.14 -1.52
CA PRO A 69 6.27 6.55 -0.13
C PRO A 69 5.93 8.02 0.10
N GLY A 70 5.12 8.31 1.13
CA GLY A 70 4.61 9.66 1.38
C GLY A 70 3.52 10.13 0.41
N GLY A 71 3.03 9.23 -0.45
CA GLY A 71 1.97 9.52 -1.40
C GLY A 71 2.42 10.18 -2.70
N GLY A 72 1.49 10.23 -3.66
CA GLY A 72 1.67 10.88 -4.96
C GLY A 72 0.90 12.19 -5.00
N SER A 73 1.57 13.30 -5.14
CA SER A 73 1.00 14.62 -5.43
C SER A 73 1.18 14.96 -6.91
N ALA A 74 0.63 16.10 -7.35
CA ALA A 74 0.90 16.66 -8.68
C ALA A 74 2.41 16.87 -8.94
N ALA A 75 3.20 17.11 -7.87
CA ALA A 75 4.66 17.23 -7.97
C ALA A 75 5.36 15.92 -8.43
N ARG A 76 4.66 14.77 -8.44
CA ARG A 76 5.20 13.46 -8.87
C ARG A 76 4.66 12.99 -10.22
N GLU A 77 4.02 13.85 -10.98
CA GLU A 77 3.42 13.48 -12.27
C GLU A 77 4.47 12.94 -13.25
N ARG A 78 5.63 13.62 -13.34
CA ARG A 78 6.77 13.16 -14.15
C ARG A 78 7.24 11.77 -13.71
N GLN A 79 7.38 11.53 -12.42
CA GLN A 79 7.80 10.22 -11.89
C GLN A 79 6.71 9.16 -12.09
N THR A 80 5.44 9.53 -12.03
CA THR A 80 4.32 8.66 -12.38
C THR A 80 4.41 8.20 -13.83
N GLN A 81 4.66 9.13 -14.77
CA GLN A 81 4.85 8.79 -16.18
C GLN A 81 6.06 7.89 -16.38
N LEU A 82 7.19 8.22 -15.73
CA LEU A 82 8.43 7.43 -15.78
C LEU A 82 8.23 5.97 -15.38
N LEU A 83 7.41 5.73 -14.35
CA LEU A 83 7.06 4.37 -13.90
C LEU A 83 6.05 3.69 -14.82
N SER A 84 5.07 4.45 -15.34
CA SER A 84 4.08 3.94 -16.29
C SER A 84 4.72 3.47 -17.59
N ASP A 85 5.73 4.20 -18.11
CA ASP A 85 6.50 3.82 -19.30
C ASP A 85 7.28 2.50 -19.11
N ARG A 86 7.46 2.06 -17.85
CA ARG A 86 8.06 0.77 -17.46
C ARG A 86 7.02 -0.30 -17.09
N GLY A 87 5.76 -0.06 -17.40
CA GLY A 87 4.67 -0.99 -17.19
C GLY A 87 4.20 -1.11 -15.75
N LEU A 88 4.51 -0.13 -14.90
CA LEU A 88 4.02 -0.06 -13.53
C LEU A 88 2.79 0.84 -13.42
N LYS A 89 1.72 0.35 -12.85
CA LYS A 89 0.54 1.14 -12.51
C LYS A 89 0.74 1.80 -11.15
N VAL A 90 0.76 3.13 -11.11
CA VAL A 90 0.81 3.88 -9.85
C VAL A 90 -0.57 3.87 -9.19
N VAL A 91 -0.64 3.37 -7.96
CA VAL A 91 -1.87 3.26 -7.18
C VAL A 91 -1.88 4.32 -6.08
N ARG A 92 -2.86 5.21 -6.15
CA ARG A 92 -3.14 6.22 -5.13
C ARG A 92 -4.33 5.75 -4.27
N TRP A 93 -4.62 6.48 -3.19
CA TRP A 93 -5.81 6.26 -2.37
C TRP A 93 -6.75 7.46 -2.43
N ASN A 94 -8.00 7.24 -2.09
CA ASN A 94 -9.03 8.27 -2.04
C ASN A 94 -9.82 8.26 -0.73
N ALA A 95 -9.40 7.41 0.20
CA ALA A 95 -9.89 7.35 1.58
C ALA A 95 -8.75 6.92 2.50
N VAL A 96 -8.80 7.31 3.76
CA VAL A 96 -7.81 6.95 4.80
C VAL A 96 -8.54 6.44 6.05
N CYS A 97 -7.93 5.52 6.78
CA CYS A 97 -8.45 5.09 8.08
C CYS A 97 -7.99 6.00 9.23
N GLY A 98 -6.97 6.83 9.00
CA GLY A 98 -6.46 7.76 10.00
C GLY A 98 -5.40 7.17 10.92
N ASP A 99 -4.84 6.01 10.62
CA ASP A 99 -3.90 5.30 11.48
C ASP A 99 -2.51 5.95 11.58
N GLU A 100 -2.15 6.85 10.67
CA GLU A 100 -0.95 7.70 10.77
C GLU A 100 -1.28 9.13 11.24
N GLU A 101 -2.48 9.63 10.96
CA GLU A 101 -2.87 11.01 11.25
C GLU A 101 -3.42 11.20 12.67
N ILE A 102 -4.10 10.18 13.23
CA ILE A 102 -4.75 10.27 14.52
C ILE A 102 -3.92 9.57 15.59
N ARG A 103 -3.29 10.37 16.43
CA ARG A 103 -2.45 9.84 17.51
C ARG A 103 -3.26 8.95 18.46
N ASN A 104 -2.77 7.74 18.73
CA ASN A 104 -3.39 6.75 19.63
C ASN A 104 -4.86 6.41 19.26
N ALA A 105 -5.19 6.40 17.97
CA ALA A 105 -6.50 5.98 17.53
C ALA A 105 -6.77 4.53 17.92
N ASP A 106 -7.94 4.28 18.49
CA ASP A 106 -8.44 2.92 18.71
C ASP A 106 -9.14 2.38 17.46
N ALA A 107 -9.45 1.09 17.47
CA ALA A 107 -10.07 0.42 16.34
C ALA A 107 -11.42 1.06 15.93
N GLU A 108 -12.23 1.49 16.91
CA GLU A 108 -13.53 2.14 16.64
C GLU A 108 -13.36 3.47 15.90
N THR A 109 -12.39 4.27 16.32
CA THR A 109 -12.04 5.54 15.66
C THR A 109 -11.59 5.28 14.22
N LEU A 110 -10.74 4.28 13.98
CA LEU A 110 -10.26 3.94 12.64
C LEU A 110 -11.39 3.45 11.73
N VAL A 111 -12.34 2.67 12.25
CA VAL A 111 -13.55 2.27 11.51
C VAL A 111 -14.36 3.51 11.11
N ARG A 112 -14.65 4.39 12.06
CA ARG A 112 -15.42 5.63 11.81
C ARG A 112 -14.75 6.52 10.77
N GLU A 113 -13.44 6.71 10.86
CA GLU A 113 -12.67 7.51 9.90
C GLU A 113 -12.64 6.89 8.51
N SER A 114 -12.49 5.56 8.41
CA SER A 114 -12.57 4.83 7.15
C SER A 114 -13.89 5.10 6.43
N ILE A 115 -14.99 5.03 7.15
CA ILE A 115 -16.34 5.27 6.63
C ILE A 115 -16.50 6.75 6.23
N ARG A 116 -16.08 7.66 7.10
CA ARG A 116 -16.18 9.10 6.88
C ARG A 116 -15.41 9.55 5.64
N THR A 117 -14.17 9.09 5.48
CA THR A 117 -13.30 9.49 4.36
C THR A 117 -13.69 8.83 3.04
N ALA A 118 -14.23 7.62 3.09
CA ALA A 118 -14.82 6.96 1.93
C ALA A 118 -16.05 7.72 1.42
N GLY A 119 -16.90 8.21 2.33
CA GLY A 119 -18.11 8.97 1.97
C GLY A 119 -19.03 8.18 1.05
N LYS A 120 -19.50 8.82 -0.02
CA LYS A 120 -20.40 8.21 -1.03
C LYS A 120 -19.68 7.81 -2.32
N LYS A 121 -18.39 7.52 -2.26
CA LYS A 121 -17.62 7.15 -3.45
C LYS A 121 -18.00 5.75 -3.94
N ASN A 122 -18.22 5.60 -5.25
CA ASN A 122 -18.51 4.30 -5.86
C ASN A 122 -17.28 3.36 -5.90
N THR A 123 -16.08 3.93 -5.90
CA THR A 123 -14.82 3.19 -5.84
C THR A 123 -13.98 3.74 -4.69
N VAL A 124 -13.60 2.88 -3.78
CA VAL A 124 -12.79 3.22 -2.61
C VAL A 124 -11.45 2.50 -2.68
N VAL A 125 -10.39 3.26 -2.56
CA VAL A 125 -9.04 2.76 -2.28
C VAL A 125 -8.66 3.32 -0.90
N LEU A 126 -8.84 2.50 0.12
CA LEU A 126 -8.60 2.87 1.52
C LEU A 126 -7.12 2.65 1.87
N LEU A 127 -6.48 3.67 2.41
CA LEU A 127 -5.12 3.57 2.95
C LEU A 127 -5.17 3.05 4.39
N LEU A 128 -4.37 2.00 4.62
CA LEU A 128 -4.12 1.41 5.95
C LEU A 128 -2.64 1.01 6.01
N HIS A 129 -2.12 0.92 7.24
CA HIS A 129 -0.76 0.45 7.50
C HIS A 129 -0.79 -0.82 8.35
N ASP A 130 0.17 -1.74 8.10
CA ASP A 130 0.28 -3.06 8.75
C ASP A 130 1.60 -3.24 9.51
N SER A 131 2.26 -2.14 9.88
CA SER A 131 3.49 -2.18 10.66
C SER A 131 3.20 -2.28 12.17
N ALA A 132 4.21 -2.66 12.96
CA ALA A 132 4.06 -2.94 14.40
C ALA A 132 3.33 -1.85 15.23
N PRO A 133 3.47 -0.53 14.96
CA PRO A 133 2.71 0.49 15.68
C PRO A 133 1.21 0.51 15.37
N HIS A 134 0.75 -0.21 14.33
CA HIS A 134 -0.62 -0.13 13.81
C HIS A 134 -1.48 -1.37 14.20
N ALA A 135 -1.34 -1.87 15.43
CA ALA A 135 -2.15 -3.01 15.92
C ALA A 135 -3.66 -2.69 15.86
N ALA A 136 -4.06 -1.47 16.21
CA ALA A 136 -5.45 -1.02 16.13
C ALA A 136 -6.02 -1.07 14.70
N THR A 137 -5.18 -0.89 13.67
CA THR A 137 -5.59 -1.04 12.26
C THR A 137 -5.99 -2.48 11.95
N ALA A 138 -5.20 -3.44 12.42
CA ALA A 138 -5.52 -4.87 12.26
C ALA A 138 -6.82 -5.24 13.01
N GLU A 139 -7.04 -4.69 14.21
CA GLU A 139 -8.26 -4.87 14.99
C GLU A 139 -9.49 -4.24 14.32
N ALA A 140 -9.33 -3.09 13.65
CA ALA A 140 -10.39 -2.40 12.93
C ALA A 140 -10.81 -3.10 11.63
N LEU A 141 -9.90 -3.83 11.00
CA LEU A 141 -10.07 -4.34 9.63
C LEU A 141 -11.33 -5.22 9.45
N PRO A 142 -11.68 -6.16 10.35
CA PRO A 142 -12.91 -6.95 10.20
C PRO A 142 -14.19 -6.10 10.15
N ALA A 143 -14.27 -5.07 10.99
CA ALA A 143 -15.43 -4.19 11.06
C ALA A 143 -15.50 -3.26 9.82
N ILE A 144 -14.36 -2.78 9.33
CA ILE A 144 -14.25 -2.02 8.08
C ILE A 144 -14.77 -2.86 6.90
N ILE A 145 -14.29 -4.11 6.78
CA ILE A 145 -14.72 -5.03 5.72
C ILE A 145 -16.23 -5.32 5.82
N ALA A 146 -16.74 -5.60 7.02
CA ALA A 146 -18.15 -5.88 7.25
C ALA A 146 -19.03 -4.68 6.83
N HIS A 147 -18.63 -3.46 7.20
CA HIS A 147 -19.35 -2.24 6.81
C HIS A 147 -19.44 -2.07 5.29
N PHE A 148 -18.32 -2.15 4.58
CA PHE A 148 -18.32 -1.95 3.13
C PHE A 148 -19.07 -3.07 2.39
N ARG A 149 -19.01 -4.32 2.86
CA ARG A 149 -19.83 -5.41 2.32
C ARG A 149 -21.32 -5.15 2.51
N ALA A 150 -21.74 -4.75 3.71
CA ALA A 150 -23.14 -4.40 3.99
C ALA A 150 -23.62 -3.20 3.16
N ALA A 151 -22.72 -2.28 2.83
CA ALA A 151 -23.00 -1.14 1.94
C ALA A 151 -22.97 -1.52 0.42
N GLY A 152 -22.80 -2.79 0.07
CA GLY A 152 -22.87 -3.30 -1.30
C GLY A 152 -21.54 -3.20 -2.08
N TYR A 153 -20.42 -2.90 -1.44
CA TYR A 153 -19.11 -2.89 -2.12
C TYR A 153 -18.60 -4.30 -2.38
N VAL A 154 -18.02 -4.48 -3.57
CA VAL A 154 -17.29 -5.68 -3.95
C VAL A 154 -15.80 -5.43 -3.78
N PHE A 155 -15.11 -6.33 -3.08
CA PHE A 155 -13.67 -6.25 -2.88
C PHE A 155 -12.94 -6.91 -4.05
N CYS A 156 -12.01 -6.17 -4.66
CA CYS A 156 -11.21 -6.64 -5.79
C CYS A 156 -9.72 -6.49 -5.48
N ALA A 157 -8.91 -7.44 -5.97
CA ALA A 157 -7.46 -7.29 -6.08
C ALA A 157 -7.11 -6.51 -7.35
N TYR A 158 -5.92 -5.87 -7.39
CA TYR A 158 -5.40 -5.18 -8.58
C TYR A 158 -4.85 -6.17 -9.60
#